data_a50421721206d3390a05a1d126800638
#
_entry.id   a50421721206d3390a05a1d126800638
#
_cell.length_a   1.000
_cell.length_b   1.000
_cell.length_c   1.000
_cell.angle_alpha   90.00
_cell.angle_beta   90.00
_cell.angle_gamma   90.00
#
_symmetry.space_group_name_H-M   'P 1'
#
loop_
_entity.id
_entity.type
_entity.pdbx_description
1 polymer ?
#
loop_
_entity_poly.entity_id
_entity_poly.type
_entity_poly.pdbx_seq_one_letter_code
_entity_poly.pdbx_strand_id
1 'polypeptide(L)'
;MDHKIGVIPFDISGDKIAIMFVTSQRRGRWILPKGNLKSGESQKKGCKREAFEEAGVKGQILTDFPMTHVVTKTDNGALSQVAVTYYPMLVSKQFDEWPEQPKRERHWALLDDAPRVTDREDFRLVINQFAAIKPLILTTAKHKKA
;
A
#
# COMPACT_ATOMS: atom_id res chain seq x y z
N MET A 1 -10.04 -18.04 -7.08
CA MET A 1 -9.76 -16.59 -6.88
C MET A 1 -8.30 -16.40 -6.50
N ASP A 2 -7.59 -15.60 -7.28
CA ASP A 2 -6.21 -15.26 -6.94
C ASP A 2 -6.15 -14.36 -5.72
N HIS A 3 -5.09 -14.49 -4.94
CA HIS A 3 -4.86 -13.65 -3.77
C HIS A 3 -3.52 -12.92 -3.90
N LYS A 4 -3.59 -11.61 -3.82
CA LYS A 4 -2.41 -10.74 -3.85
C LYS A 4 -2.24 -10.05 -2.52
N ILE A 5 -1.04 -9.52 -2.30
CA ILE A 5 -0.75 -8.67 -1.14
C ILE A 5 -0.51 -7.24 -1.62
N GLY A 6 -0.80 -6.29 -0.74
CA GLY A 6 -0.57 -4.88 -0.99
C GLY A 6 -0.07 -4.19 0.28
N VAL A 7 0.40 -2.98 0.09
CA VAL A 7 1.01 -2.20 1.17
C VAL A 7 0.43 -0.80 1.18
N ILE A 8 0.16 -0.29 2.38
CA ILE A 8 -0.13 1.12 2.58
C ILE A 8 1.08 1.73 3.27
N PRO A 9 2.07 2.23 2.50
CA PRO A 9 3.22 2.87 3.13
C PRO A 9 2.78 4.18 3.76
N PHE A 10 3.07 4.35 5.04
CA PHE A 10 2.66 5.56 5.75
C PHE A 10 3.76 6.03 6.70
N ASP A 11 3.67 7.30 7.06
CA ASP A 11 4.47 7.89 8.12
C ASP A 11 3.60 8.83 8.94
N ILE A 12 4.07 9.17 10.14
CA ILE A 12 3.33 10.03 11.05
C ILE A 12 4.19 11.23 11.46
N SER A 13 3.50 12.35 11.69
CA SER A 13 4.09 13.53 12.30
C SER A 13 3.02 14.10 13.25
N GLY A 14 3.24 13.95 14.57
CA GLY A 14 2.21 14.22 15.55
C GLY A 14 0.98 13.34 15.30
N ASP A 15 -0.17 13.95 15.11
CA ASP A 15 -1.42 13.25 14.83
C ASP A 15 -1.76 13.18 13.34
N LYS A 16 -0.84 13.61 12.48
CA LYS A 16 -1.02 13.57 11.03
C LYS A 16 -0.41 12.30 10.46
N ILE A 17 -1.11 11.71 9.50
CA ILE A 17 -0.65 10.56 8.74
C ILE A 17 -0.51 10.97 7.29
N ALA A 18 0.60 10.58 6.66
CA ALA A 18 0.77 10.68 5.21
C ALA A 18 0.90 9.27 4.63
N ILE A 19 0.37 9.08 3.43
CA ILE A 19 0.43 7.82 2.68
C ILE A 19 1.24 8.05 1.42
N MET A 20 2.09 7.10 1.05
CA MET A 20 2.84 7.12 -0.20
C MET A 20 2.10 6.35 -1.29
N PHE A 21 1.89 7.02 -2.42
CA PHE A 21 1.43 6.43 -3.66
C PHE A 21 2.58 6.27 -4.63
N VAL A 22 2.42 5.34 -5.55
CA VAL A 22 3.32 5.17 -6.71
C VAL A 22 2.48 5.19 -7.98
N THR A 23 3.11 5.48 -9.12
CA THR A 23 2.41 5.41 -10.40
C THR A 23 2.35 3.98 -10.92
N SER A 24 1.24 3.64 -11.58
CA SER A 24 1.15 2.38 -12.32
C SER A 24 2.04 2.45 -13.56
N GLN A 25 2.58 1.29 -13.98
CA GLN A 25 3.55 1.27 -15.10
C GLN A 25 2.93 1.65 -16.43
N ARG A 26 1.67 1.26 -16.69
CA ARG A 26 1.04 1.46 -17.99
C ARG A 26 0.43 2.84 -18.18
N ARG A 27 -0.30 3.33 -17.15
CA ARG A 27 -1.12 4.54 -17.30
C ARG A 27 -0.66 5.72 -16.44
N GLY A 28 0.38 5.52 -15.63
CA GLY A 28 0.86 6.55 -14.71
C GLY A 28 -0.18 6.97 -13.68
N ARG A 29 -1.11 6.09 -13.32
CA ARG A 29 -2.13 6.38 -12.29
C ARG A 29 -1.56 6.17 -10.90
N TRP A 30 -2.01 6.95 -9.94
CA TRP A 30 -1.58 6.81 -8.57
C TRP A 30 -2.24 5.58 -7.93
N ILE A 31 -1.42 4.65 -7.47
CA ILE A 31 -1.83 3.37 -6.88
C ILE A 31 -1.04 3.10 -5.59
N LEU A 32 -1.48 2.08 -4.86
CA LEU A 32 -0.71 1.53 -3.74
C LEU A 32 0.13 0.34 -4.24
N PRO A 33 1.33 0.13 -3.66
CA PRO A 33 2.14 -1.03 -4.04
C PRO A 33 1.40 -2.34 -3.78
N LYS A 34 1.45 -3.25 -4.74
CA LYS A 34 0.84 -4.59 -4.60
C LYS A 34 1.48 -5.55 -5.56
N GLY A 35 1.34 -6.82 -5.28
CA GLY A 35 1.85 -7.86 -6.16
C GLY A 35 1.52 -9.27 -5.69
N ASN A 36 2.12 -10.24 -6.36
CA ASN A 36 1.92 -11.66 -6.06
C ASN A 36 2.94 -12.12 -5.03
N LEU A 37 2.52 -13.03 -4.15
CA LEU A 37 3.45 -13.73 -3.29
C LEU A 37 4.30 -14.70 -4.11
N LYS A 38 5.58 -14.78 -3.77
CA LYS A 38 6.46 -15.81 -4.31
C LYS A 38 6.25 -17.12 -3.56
N SER A 39 6.62 -18.23 -4.18
CA SER A 39 6.52 -19.56 -3.55
C SER A 39 7.27 -19.57 -2.22
N GLY A 40 6.61 -20.00 -1.15
CA GLY A 40 7.20 -20.06 0.19
C GLY A 40 7.35 -18.73 0.90
N GLU A 41 6.93 -17.64 0.29
CA GLU A 41 7.05 -16.30 0.87
C GLU A 41 5.86 -16.01 1.80
N SER A 42 6.14 -15.51 3.01
CA SER A 42 5.06 -15.05 3.90
C SER A 42 4.47 -13.74 3.38
N GLN A 43 3.25 -13.42 3.81
CA GLN A 43 2.62 -12.15 3.45
C GLN A 43 3.46 -10.96 3.92
N LYS A 44 4.01 -11.03 5.14
CA LYS A 44 4.87 -9.99 5.68
C LYS A 44 6.11 -9.75 4.80
N LYS A 45 6.79 -10.81 4.39
CA LYS A 45 7.97 -10.70 3.53
C LYS A 45 7.60 -10.18 2.14
N GLY A 46 6.48 -10.65 1.60
CA GLY A 46 5.98 -10.18 0.30
C GLY A 46 5.66 -8.70 0.32
N CYS A 47 5.03 -8.21 1.38
CA CYS A 47 4.75 -6.79 1.55
C CYS A 47 6.04 -5.96 1.59
N LYS A 48 7.04 -6.40 2.35
CA LYS A 48 8.33 -5.71 2.41
C LYS A 48 9.01 -5.66 1.05
N ARG A 49 8.97 -6.77 0.32
CA ARG A 49 9.58 -6.86 -1.00
C ARG A 49 8.87 -5.95 -2.00
N GLU A 50 7.53 -6.00 -2.08
CA GLU A 50 6.77 -5.16 -3.01
C GLU A 50 6.95 -3.66 -2.69
N ALA A 51 6.93 -3.29 -1.42
CA ALA A 51 7.14 -1.90 -1.02
C ALA A 51 8.51 -1.40 -1.45
N PHE A 52 9.54 -2.22 -1.32
CA PHE A 52 10.89 -1.84 -1.73
C PHE A 52 11.01 -1.78 -3.27
N GLU A 53 10.53 -2.82 -3.96
CA GLU A 53 10.65 -2.88 -5.42
C GLU A 53 9.89 -1.74 -6.11
N GLU A 54 8.66 -1.47 -5.68
CA GLU A 54 7.80 -0.49 -6.35
C GLU A 54 7.98 0.93 -5.83
N ALA A 55 8.14 1.10 -4.52
CA ALA A 55 8.13 2.41 -3.87
C ALA A 55 9.46 2.82 -3.26
N GLY A 56 10.43 1.92 -3.17
CA GLY A 56 11.74 2.24 -2.61
C GLY A 56 11.71 2.61 -1.14
N VAL A 57 10.87 1.93 -0.35
CA VAL A 57 10.75 2.18 1.09
C VAL A 57 10.93 0.89 1.87
N LYS A 58 11.42 1.04 3.11
CA LYS A 58 11.49 -0.02 4.10
C LYS A 58 10.83 0.45 5.39
N GLY A 59 10.33 -0.50 6.16
CA GLY A 59 9.68 -0.20 7.42
C GLY A 59 9.11 -1.44 8.07
N GLN A 60 8.25 -1.21 9.06
CA GLN A 60 7.59 -2.27 9.79
C GLN A 60 6.20 -2.51 9.23
N ILE A 61 5.88 -3.78 8.93
CA ILE A 61 4.54 -4.18 8.52
C ILE A 61 3.69 -4.35 9.78
N LEU A 62 2.56 -3.63 9.83
CA LEU A 62 1.62 -3.74 10.93
C LEU A 62 0.68 -4.91 10.66
N THR A 63 1.13 -6.11 11.03
CA THR A 63 0.45 -7.35 10.69
C THR A 63 -0.89 -7.55 11.41
N ASP A 64 -1.19 -6.75 12.44
CA ASP A 64 -2.46 -6.82 13.16
C ASP A 64 -3.62 -6.11 12.43
N PHE A 65 -3.33 -5.43 11.31
CA PHE A 65 -4.33 -4.62 10.60
C PHE A 65 -4.47 -5.02 9.12
N PRO A 66 -4.77 -6.31 8.83
CA PRO A 66 -5.02 -6.71 7.44
C PRO A 66 -6.34 -6.13 6.94
N MET A 67 -6.34 -5.65 5.70
CA MET A 67 -7.53 -5.12 5.04
C MET A 67 -7.65 -5.79 3.68
N THR A 68 -8.65 -6.67 3.51
CA THR A 68 -8.83 -7.44 2.30
C THR A 68 -9.98 -6.89 1.47
N HIS A 69 -9.71 -6.66 0.20
CA HIS A 69 -10.70 -6.21 -0.78
C HIS A 69 -10.69 -7.11 -1.99
N VAL A 70 -11.88 -7.40 -2.51
CA VAL A 70 -12.03 -8.19 -3.72
C VAL A 70 -12.23 -7.24 -4.89
N VAL A 71 -11.39 -7.38 -5.90
CA VAL A 71 -11.45 -6.57 -7.11
C VAL A 71 -11.89 -7.46 -8.26
N THR A 72 -12.90 -7.02 -9.00
CA THR A 72 -13.35 -7.69 -10.21
C THR A 72 -12.63 -7.07 -11.40
N LYS A 73 -12.03 -7.92 -12.21
CA LYS A 73 -11.33 -7.50 -13.43
C LYS A 73 -12.02 -8.09 -14.64
N THR A 74 -12.04 -7.33 -15.73
CA THR A 74 -12.47 -7.81 -17.04
C THR A 74 -11.23 -7.95 -17.92
N ASP A 75 -10.98 -9.15 -18.42
CA ASP A 75 -9.88 -9.43 -19.33
C ASP A 75 -10.39 -10.23 -20.49
N ASN A 76 -10.28 -9.68 -21.71
CA ASN A 76 -10.78 -10.29 -22.94
C ASN A 76 -12.25 -10.71 -22.85
N GLY A 77 -13.09 -9.91 -22.19
CA GLY A 77 -14.51 -10.19 -22.01
C GLY A 77 -14.82 -11.17 -20.89
N ALA A 78 -13.82 -11.77 -20.24
CA ALA A 78 -14.01 -12.66 -19.11
C ALA A 78 -13.90 -11.90 -17.80
N LEU A 79 -14.78 -12.20 -16.85
CA LEU A 79 -14.72 -11.65 -15.50
C LEU A 79 -13.86 -12.54 -14.60
N SER A 80 -12.96 -11.92 -13.87
CA SER A 80 -12.18 -12.61 -12.83
C SER A 80 -12.17 -11.77 -11.55
N GLN A 81 -12.02 -12.45 -10.42
CA GLN A 81 -11.92 -11.79 -9.12
C GLN A 81 -10.55 -12.03 -8.51
N VAL A 82 -10.00 -10.99 -7.92
CA VAL A 82 -8.72 -11.03 -7.22
C VAL A 82 -8.93 -10.44 -5.83
N ALA A 83 -8.55 -11.20 -4.81
CA ALA A 83 -8.52 -10.68 -3.44
C ALA A 83 -7.15 -10.05 -3.21
N VAL A 84 -7.13 -8.86 -2.63
CA VAL A 84 -5.88 -8.18 -2.24
C VAL A 84 -5.96 -7.89 -0.75
N THR A 85 -4.99 -8.39 0.00
CA THR A 85 -4.87 -8.06 1.42
C THR A 85 -3.77 -7.00 1.57
N TYR A 86 -4.18 -5.82 2.05
CA TYR A 86 -3.27 -4.71 2.32
C TYR A 86 -2.87 -4.70 3.77
N TYR A 87 -1.60 -4.40 4.02
CA TYR A 87 -1.08 -4.16 5.36
C TYR A 87 -0.47 -2.77 5.43
N PRO A 88 -0.70 -2.01 6.51
CA PRO A 88 0.03 -0.77 6.70
C PRO A 88 1.52 -1.06 6.92
N MET A 89 2.37 -0.22 6.35
CA MET A 89 3.81 -0.24 6.62
C MET A 89 4.21 1.11 7.21
N LEU A 90 4.73 1.10 8.44
CA LEU A 90 5.33 2.29 9.03
C LEU A 90 6.72 2.48 8.42
N VAL A 91 6.84 3.45 7.53
CA VAL A 91 8.07 3.69 6.77
C VAL A 91 9.15 4.22 7.71
N SER A 92 10.32 3.58 7.72
CA SER A 92 11.50 4.03 8.46
C SER A 92 12.60 4.53 7.56
N LYS A 93 12.60 4.16 6.29
CA LYS A 93 13.63 4.59 5.34
C LYS A 93 13.05 4.71 3.93
N GLN A 94 13.34 5.81 3.27
CA GLN A 94 13.03 6.05 1.88
C GLN A 94 14.35 6.13 1.11
N PHE A 95 14.48 5.32 0.07
CA PHE A 95 15.68 5.25 -0.75
C PHE A 95 15.54 6.19 -1.95
N ASP A 96 16.65 6.80 -2.37
CA ASP A 96 16.69 7.62 -3.59
C ASP A 96 16.74 6.76 -4.85
N GLU A 97 17.27 5.54 -4.74
CA GLU A 97 17.35 4.58 -5.83
C GLU A 97 16.67 3.28 -5.40
N TRP A 98 15.83 2.73 -6.26
CA TRP A 98 15.14 1.46 -5.99
C TRP A 98 14.85 0.72 -7.31
N PRO A 99 14.49 -0.59 -7.25
CA PRO A 99 14.43 -1.42 -8.46
C PRO A 99 13.54 -0.86 -9.59
N GLU A 100 12.34 -0.36 -9.27
CA GLU A 100 11.42 0.11 -10.30
C GLU A 100 11.43 1.63 -10.49
N GLN A 101 12.42 2.31 -9.95
CA GLN A 101 12.57 3.77 -10.07
C GLN A 101 12.42 4.28 -11.51
N PRO A 102 13.00 3.66 -12.53
CA PRO A 102 12.87 4.16 -13.90
C PRO A 102 11.44 4.13 -14.44
N LYS A 103 10.55 3.36 -13.80
CA LYS A 103 9.18 3.13 -14.26
C LYS A 103 8.12 3.78 -13.38
N ARG A 104 8.50 4.38 -12.25
CA ARG A 104 7.55 4.84 -11.25
C ARG A 104 7.92 6.21 -10.69
N GLU A 105 6.90 6.98 -10.37
CA GLU A 105 7.01 8.17 -9.55
C GLU A 105 6.40 7.89 -8.18
N ARG A 106 6.77 8.69 -7.17
CA ARG A 106 6.28 8.58 -5.80
C ARG A 106 5.61 9.88 -5.37
N HIS A 107 4.61 9.77 -4.49
CA HIS A 107 3.93 10.94 -3.97
C HIS A 107 3.43 10.67 -2.55
N TRP A 108 3.82 11.51 -1.61
CA TRP A 108 3.28 11.53 -0.26
C TRP A 108 2.05 12.43 -0.21
N ALA A 109 0.92 11.91 0.27
CA ALA A 109 -0.30 12.67 0.47
C ALA A 109 -0.77 12.54 1.92
N LEU A 110 -1.25 13.64 2.50
CA LEU A 110 -1.91 13.56 3.80
C LEU A 110 -3.13 12.64 3.70
N LEU A 111 -3.43 11.93 4.77
CA LEU A 111 -4.53 10.96 4.79
C LEU A 111 -5.86 11.59 4.36
N ASP A 112 -6.13 12.83 4.79
CA ASP A 112 -7.36 13.53 4.43
C ASP A 112 -7.46 13.80 2.93
N ASP A 113 -6.33 13.91 2.24
CA ASP A 113 -6.27 14.17 0.80
C ASP A 113 -6.16 12.87 -0.02
N ALA A 114 -5.73 11.79 0.62
CA ALA A 114 -5.41 10.55 -0.07
C ALA A 114 -6.52 9.98 -0.95
N PRO A 115 -7.82 10.01 -0.55
CA PRO A 115 -8.88 9.51 -1.42
C PRO A 115 -9.02 10.25 -2.76
N ARG A 116 -8.55 11.51 -2.82
CA ARG A 116 -8.59 12.31 -4.04
C ARG A 116 -7.41 12.09 -4.97
N VAL A 117 -6.34 11.44 -4.46
CA VAL A 117 -5.12 11.19 -5.25
C VAL A 117 -5.34 10.09 -6.26
N THR A 118 -6.06 9.04 -5.89
CA THR A 118 -6.34 7.91 -6.77
C THR A 118 -7.73 8.05 -7.39
N ASP A 119 -7.87 7.64 -8.65
CA ASP A 119 -9.15 7.62 -9.36
C ASP A 119 -9.83 6.25 -9.32
N ARG A 120 -9.23 5.27 -8.64
CA ARG A 120 -9.78 3.91 -8.55
C ARG A 120 -10.52 3.71 -7.24
N GLU A 121 -11.75 3.18 -7.37
CA GLU A 121 -12.62 2.94 -6.23
C GLU A 121 -12.05 1.90 -5.25
N ASP A 122 -11.39 0.85 -5.76
CA ASP A 122 -10.81 -0.17 -4.91
C ASP A 122 -9.74 0.40 -3.96
N PHE A 123 -8.92 1.33 -4.44
CA PHE A 123 -7.93 2.01 -3.59
C PHE A 123 -8.59 2.96 -2.60
N ARG A 124 -9.63 3.70 -3.04
CA ARG A 124 -10.38 4.58 -2.13
C ARG A 124 -10.99 3.81 -0.97
N LEU A 125 -11.55 2.64 -1.24
CA LEU A 125 -12.16 1.80 -0.20
C LEU A 125 -11.14 1.38 0.85
N VAL A 126 -9.96 0.93 0.44
CA VAL A 126 -8.92 0.51 1.41
C VAL A 126 -8.36 1.72 2.16
N ILE A 127 -8.20 2.86 1.50
CA ILE A 127 -7.75 4.09 2.16
C ILE A 127 -8.77 4.54 3.20
N ASN A 128 -10.07 4.50 2.86
CA ASN A 128 -11.14 4.86 3.80
C ASN A 128 -11.19 3.90 4.99
N GLN A 129 -10.95 2.61 4.76
CA GLN A 129 -10.86 1.63 5.84
C GLN A 129 -9.66 1.93 6.75
N PHE A 130 -8.51 2.26 6.18
CA PHE A 130 -7.33 2.67 6.94
C PHE A 130 -7.63 3.94 7.76
N ALA A 131 -8.29 4.93 7.16
CA ALA A 131 -8.67 6.17 7.84
C ALA A 131 -9.61 5.91 9.02
N ALA A 132 -10.51 4.94 8.89
CA ALA A 132 -11.46 4.60 9.93
C ALA A 132 -10.80 4.06 11.21
N ILE A 133 -9.59 3.50 11.09
CA ILE A 133 -8.83 2.97 12.23
C ILE A 133 -7.65 3.87 12.59
N LYS A 134 -7.67 5.13 12.16
CA LYS A 134 -6.58 6.09 12.41
C LYS A 134 -6.10 6.12 13.87
N PRO A 135 -6.98 6.16 14.90
CA PRO A 135 -6.50 6.19 16.29
C PRO A 135 -5.66 4.98 16.65
N LEU A 136 -6.03 3.79 16.17
CA LEU A 136 -5.26 2.57 16.41
C LEU A 136 -3.92 2.60 15.69
N ILE A 137 -3.91 3.10 14.46
CA ILE A 137 -2.68 3.23 13.67
C ILE A 137 -1.72 4.21 14.35
N LEU A 138 -2.21 5.36 14.78
CA LEU A 138 -1.38 6.36 15.48
C LEU A 138 -0.79 5.81 16.76
N THR A 139 -1.59 5.15 17.59
CA THR A 139 -1.12 4.55 18.83
C THR A 139 -0.03 3.52 18.57
N THR A 140 -0.26 2.62 17.61
CA THR A 140 0.70 1.58 17.26
C THR A 140 1.99 2.18 16.71
N ALA A 141 1.88 3.16 15.80
CA ALA A 141 3.04 3.80 15.17
C ALA A 141 3.88 4.57 16.20
N LYS A 142 3.25 5.32 17.10
CA LYS A 142 3.94 6.06 18.15
C LYS A 142 4.69 5.11 19.08
N HIS A 143 4.07 3.99 19.44
CA HIS A 143 4.70 2.97 20.28
C HIS A 143 5.94 2.38 19.59
N LYS A 144 5.85 2.07 18.30
CA LYS A 144 6.97 1.48 17.56
C LYS A 144 8.10 2.47 17.29
N LYS A 145 7.82 3.78 17.26
CA LYS A 145 8.85 4.82 17.11
C LYS A 145 9.54 5.19 18.43
N ALA A 146 8.90 4.85 19.55
CA ALA A 146 9.43 5.17 20.89
C ALA A 146 10.69 4.37 21.22
#